data_6210af74691dc58e927fa0ef3352f4c5
#
_entry.id   6210af74691dc58e927fa0ef3352f4c5
#
_cell.length_a   1.000
_cell.length_b   1.000
_cell.length_c   1.000
_cell.angle_alpha   90.00
_cell.angle_beta   90.00
_cell.angle_gamma   90.00
#
_symmetry.space_group_name_H-M   'P 1'
#
loop_
_entity.id
_entity.type
_entity.pdbx_description
1 polymer ?
#
loop_
_entity_poly.entity_id
_entity_poly.type
_entity_poly.pdbx_seq_one_letter_code
_entity_poly.pdbx_strand_id
1 'polypeptide(L)'
;RYGGRLSSIVDVRTNDGDMHKYHGAFSIGLLTDKLHIEGPIWKERTSFSFSARAIPTLFFKNLIVDKDDTYSDKYNYYFYDVNAKVNHKFSDRSRIFLSFYKGKDHYHYDSYYHGDNYDNSIKNYSKDNSHLNWGNTIAYGRWNYVFNSKLFCNTTVSYNKYEMGLDGNMEDTYTVANKVQDRYYYSSKFNSGIRDWSARMDFDYTPIPQHHIKFGAEYIHH
;
A
#
# COMPACT_ATOMS: atom_id res chain seq x y z
N ARG A 1 -18.87 -4.53 17.91
CA ARG A 1 -17.52 -4.97 17.49
C ARG A 1 -16.83 -3.94 16.62
N TYR A 2 -17.60 -3.18 15.87
CA TYR A 2 -17.09 -2.12 14.99
C TYR A 2 -17.94 -0.86 15.24
N GLY A 3 -17.32 0.17 15.81
CA GLY A 3 -17.97 1.44 16.14
C GLY A 3 -17.27 2.62 15.45
N GLY A 4 -17.88 3.82 15.54
CA GLY A 4 -17.27 5.06 15.10
C GLY A 4 -17.16 5.27 13.58
N ARG A 5 -17.79 4.43 12.75
CA ARG A 5 -17.82 4.54 11.29
C ARG A 5 -19.25 4.51 10.76
N LEU A 6 -19.53 5.32 9.73
CA LEU A 6 -20.83 5.41 9.05
C LEU A 6 -20.88 4.57 7.76
N SER A 7 -19.79 3.88 7.40
CA SER A 7 -19.67 3.09 6.19
C SER A 7 -19.62 1.59 6.49
N SER A 8 -19.66 0.78 5.45
CA SER A 8 -19.49 -0.67 5.53
C SER A 8 -18.07 -1.04 5.98
N ILE A 9 -17.93 -2.24 6.52
CA ILE A 9 -16.65 -2.81 6.96
C ILE A 9 -16.29 -3.97 6.05
N VAL A 10 -15.03 -3.98 5.58
CA VAL A 10 -14.45 -5.09 4.84
C VAL A 10 -13.44 -5.78 5.75
N ASP A 11 -13.71 -7.03 6.13
CA ASP A 11 -12.81 -7.88 6.93
C ASP A 11 -11.92 -8.69 5.96
N VAL A 12 -10.66 -8.33 5.84
CA VAL A 12 -9.67 -9.02 5.00
C VAL A 12 -8.79 -9.89 5.88
N ARG A 13 -8.73 -11.19 5.57
CA ARG A 13 -7.88 -12.16 6.27
C ARG A 13 -6.85 -12.73 5.33
N THR A 14 -5.59 -12.57 5.68
CA THR A 14 -4.47 -13.19 4.99
C THR A 14 -4.24 -14.61 5.52
N ASN A 15 -3.64 -15.47 4.69
CA ASN A 15 -3.29 -16.82 5.08
C ASN A 15 -2.29 -16.84 6.25
N ASP A 16 -2.45 -17.80 7.18
CA ASP A 16 -1.60 -17.93 8.36
C ASP A 16 -0.31 -18.74 8.09
N GLY A 17 -0.20 -19.33 6.87
CA GLY A 17 0.87 -20.25 6.51
C GLY A 17 0.62 -21.69 7.01
N ASP A 18 1.15 -22.66 6.27
CA ASP A 18 1.03 -24.07 6.60
C ASP A 18 2.09 -24.46 7.66
N MET A 19 1.68 -25.18 8.71
CA MET A 19 2.59 -25.66 9.78
C MET A 19 3.26 -26.99 9.45
N HIS A 20 2.89 -27.65 8.36
CA HIS A 20 3.33 -29.01 8.05
C HIS A 20 4.16 -29.09 6.78
N LYS A 21 3.80 -28.32 5.73
CA LYS A 21 4.39 -28.41 4.39
C LYS A 21 4.72 -27.02 3.85
N TYR A 22 5.71 -26.96 2.97
CA TYR A 22 6.01 -25.77 2.20
C TYR A 22 5.13 -25.73 0.95
N HIS A 23 4.59 -24.57 0.67
CA HIS A 23 3.87 -24.25 -0.54
C HIS A 23 4.45 -22.98 -1.16
N GLY A 24 4.44 -22.93 -2.48
CA GLY A 24 4.87 -21.76 -3.21
C GLY A 24 4.12 -21.65 -4.53
N ALA A 25 3.86 -20.42 -4.92
CA ALA A 25 3.28 -20.07 -6.21
C ALA A 25 3.99 -18.84 -6.77
N PHE A 26 4.29 -18.89 -8.04
CA PHE A 26 4.81 -17.76 -8.79
C PHE A 26 3.96 -17.57 -10.04
N SER A 27 3.63 -16.33 -10.36
CA SER A 27 2.85 -15.99 -11.53
C SER A 27 3.47 -14.77 -12.20
N ILE A 28 3.77 -14.88 -13.47
CA ILE A 28 4.14 -13.76 -14.35
C ILE A 28 2.90 -13.38 -15.12
N GLY A 29 2.47 -12.15 -14.97
CA GLY A 29 1.30 -11.61 -15.64
C GLY A 29 1.62 -10.38 -16.46
N LEU A 30 0.77 -10.08 -17.43
CA LEU A 30 0.93 -8.86 -18.24
C LEU A 30 0.89 -7.60 -17.39
N LEU A 31 0.07 -7.55 -16.35
CA LEU A 31 -0.11 -6.38 -15.48
C LEU A 31 0.58 -6.53 -14.13
N THR A 32 0.80 -7.75 -13.65
CA THR A 32 1.41 -7.96 -12.32
C THR A 32 2.12 -9.30 -12.23
N ASP A 33 3.31 -9.29 -11.65
CA ASP A 33 3.99 -10.46 -11.16
C ASP A 33 3.63 -10.71 -9.70
N LYS A 34 3.49 -11.98 -9.32
CA LYS A 34 3.12 -12.38 -7.96
C LYS A 34 4.02 -13.52 -7.51
N LEU A 35 4.46 -13.41 -6.26
CA LEU A 35 5.15 -14.48 -5.54
C LEU A 35 4.40 -14.75 -4.25
N HIS A 36 4.19 -16.03 -3.96
CA HIS A 36 3.70 -16.48 -2.67
C HIS A 36 4.51 -17.67 -2.20
N ILE A 37 4.97 -17.65 -0.96
CA ILE A 37 5.64 -18.77 -0.30
C ILE A 37 5.14 -18.88 1.14
N GLU A 38 4.89 -20.09 1.58
CA GLU A 38 4.50 -20.36 2.95
C GLU A 38 5.03 -21.72 3.42
N GLY A 39 5.12 -21.91 4.71
CA GLY A 39 5.55 -23.17 5.28
C GLY A 39 5.92 -23.10 6.75
N PRO A 40 6.36 -24.25 7.31
CA PRO A 40 6.78 -24.33 8.69
C PRO A 40 8.19 -23.74 8.89
N ILE A 41 8.33 -22.85 9.90
CA ILE A 41 9.64 -22.53 10.50
C ILE A 41 9.98 -23.59 11.53
N TRP A 42 8.98 -23.99 12.32
CA TRP A 42 9.07 -25.06 13.29
C TRP A 42 7.78 -25.89 13.18
N LYS A 43 7.92 -27.10 12.71
CA LYS A 43 6.75 -27.96 12.43
C LYS A 43 5.79 -28.00 13.62
N GLU A 44 4.48 -27.97 13.29
CA GLU A 44 3.35 -27.99 14.23
C GLU A 44 3.27 -26.80 15.20
N ARG A 45 4.25 -25.89 15.19
CA ARG A 45 4.31 -24.75 16.13
C ARG A 45 4.39 -23.40 15.45
N THR A 46 5.23 -23.25 14.44
CA THR A 46 5.49 -21.96 13.82
C THR A 46 5.41 -22.07 12.33
N SER A 47 4.61 -21.23 11.69
CA SER A 47 4.58 -21.09 10.25
C SER A 47 4.76 -19.64 9.83
N PHE A 48 5.17 -19.47 8.58
CA PHE A 48 5.22 -18.19 7.91
C PHE A 48 4.40 -18.20 6.63
N SER A 49 3.96 -17.04 6.20
CA SER A 49 3.41 -16.77 4.88
C SER A 49 4.00 -15.46 4.38
N PHE A 50 4.51 -15.47 3.16
CA PHE A 50 5.09 -14.31 2.51
C PHE A 50 4.49 -14.18 1.12
N SER A 51 4.06 -12.98 0.76
CA SER A 51 3.55 -12.65 -0.57
C SER A 51 4.14 -11.34 -1.03
N ALA A 52 4.52 -11.28 -2.29
CA ALA A 52 4.94 -10.05 -2.95
C ALA A 52 4.22 -9.91 -4.29
N ARG A 53 3.90 -8.67 -4.65
CA ARG A 53 3.30 -8.32 -5.92
C ARG A 53 3.91 -7.04 -6.45
N ALA A 54 4.19 -6.99 -7.74
CA ALA A 54 4.69 -5.80 -8.40
C ALA A 54 4.27 -5.76 -9.87
N ILE A 55 4.28 -4.57 -10.45
CA ILE A 55 4.21 -4.43 -11.92
C ILE A 55 5.54 -4.89 -12.52
N PRO A 56 5.53 -5.73 -13.56
CA PRO A 56 6.74 -6.12 -14.29
C PRO A 56 7.31 -4.93 -15.05
N THR A 57 8.27 -4.24 -14.45
CA THR A 57 8.88 -3.01 -15.00
C THR A 57 9.54 -3.22 -16.37
N LEU A 58 9.92 -4.46 -16.69
CA LEU A 58 10.52 -4.79 -17.98
C LEU A 58 9.58 -4.59 -19.18
N PHE A 59 8.27 -4.76 -18.97
CA PHE A 59 7.26 -4.67 -20.03
C PHE A 59 6.55 -3.31 -20.08
N PHE A 60 6.59 -2.53 -19.00
CA PHE A 60 5.75 -1.33 -18.83
C PHE A 60 6.53 -0.03 -18.74
N LYS A 61 7.83 -0.06 -18.92
CA LYS A 61 8.63 1.16 -19.01
C LYS A 61 8.28 1.90 -20.30
N ASN A 62 7.58 3.03 -20.20
CA ASN A 62 7.10 3.88 -21.32
C ASN A 62 5.90 3.30 -22.10
N LEU A 63 4.92 2.72 -21.43
CA LEU A 63 3.80 2.05 -22.10
C LEU A 63 2.85 2.99 -22.84
N ILE A 64 2.75 4.22 -22.37
CA ILE A 64 1.92 5.25 -23.00
C ILE A 64 2.82 6.45 -23.25
N VAL A 65 3.34 6.51 -24.46
CA VAL A 65 3.99 7.69 -25.00
C VAL A 65 3.10 8.17 -26.12
N ASP A 66 2.41 9.25 -25.89
CA ASP A 66 1.73 9.99 -26.95
C ASP A 66 2.67 11.10 -27.41
N LYS A 67 3.02 11.10 -28.67
CA LYS A 67 4.01 11.99 -29.23
C LYS A 67 3.61 12.45 -30.62
N ASP A 68 3.62 13.75 -30.82
CA ASP A 68 3.54 14.43 -32.10
C ASP A 68 4.73 15.38 -32.26
N ASP A 69 4.87 16.08 -33.38
CA ASP A 69 5.95 17.05 -33.60
C ASP A 69 5.90 18.23 -32.64
N THR A 70 4.73 18.53 -32.09
CA THR A 70 4.47 19.66 -31.19
C THR A 70 4.38 19.29 -29.71
N TYR A 71 4.08 18.03 -29.37
CA TYR A 71 3.94 17.59 -27.99
C TYR A 71 4.49 16.17 -27.75
N SER A 72 4.79 15.88 -26.52
CA SER A 72 5.17 14.54 -26.07
C SER A 72 4.71 14.33 -24.65
N ASP A 73 3.78 13.42 -24.45
CA ASP A 73 3.25 13.02 -23.15
C ASP A 73 3.73 11.62 -22.79
N LYS A 74 4.25 11.48 -21.59
CA LYS A 74 4.72 10.21 -21.05
C LYS A 74 4.04 9.94 -19.72
N TYR A 75 3.42 8.77 -19.63
CA TYR A 75 2.79 8.27 -18.43
C TYR A 75 3.54 7.05 -17.95
N ASN A 76 3.89 7.04 -16.67
CA ASN A 76 4.52 5.90 -16.03
C ASN A 76 3.84 5.62 -14.70
N TYR A 77 3.46 4.36 -14.48
CA TYR A 77 2.87 3.90 -13.24
C TYR A 77 3.50 2.58 -12.82
N TYR A 78 3.92 2.51 -11.59
CA TYR A 78 4.37 1.27 -11.01
C TYR A 78 3.93 1.16 -9.54
N PHE A 79 3.68 -0.06 -9.12
CA PHE A 79 3.40 -0.35 -7.72
C PHE A 79 4.12 -1.62 -7.28
N TYR A 80 4.29 -1.73 -6.00
CA TYR A 80 4.63 -2.98 -5.35
C TYR A 80 3.91 -3.10 -4.02
N ASP A 81 3.65 -4.33 -3.61
CA ASP A 81 3.23 -4.65 -2.26
C ASP A 81 3.89 -5.93 -1.75
N VAL A 82 4.10 -5.96 -0.46
CA VAL A 82 4.68 -7.07 0.28
C VAL A 82 3.83 -7.33 1.50
N ASN A 83 3.53 -8.60 1.74
CA ASN A 83 2.83 -9.08 2.92
C ASN A 83 3.65 -10.20 3.55
N ALA A 84 3.92 -10.11 4.84
CA ALA A 84 4.62 -11.12 5.60
C ALA A 84 3.85 -11.41 6.88
N LYS A 85 3.70 -12.68 7.21
CA LYS A 85 3.01 -13.15 8.42
C LYS A 85 3.77 -14.30 9.05
N VAL A 86 3.85 -14.27 10.35
CA VAL A 86 4.36 -15.36 11.17
C VAL A 86 3.33 -15.68 12.23
N ASN A 87 3.06 -16.94 12.44
CA ASN A 87 2.25 -17.37 13.54
C ASN A 87 3.00 -18.41 14.38
N HIS A 88 2.82 -18.34 15.70
CA HIS A 88 3.43 -19.26 16.62
C HIS A 88 2.42 -19.75 17.66
N LYS A 89 2.36 -21.07 17.79
CA LYS A 89 1.55 -21.78 18.77
C LYS A 89 2.41 -22.12 19.98
N PHE A 90 2.26 -21.40 21.10
CA PHE A 90 2.94 -21.72 22.34
C PHE A 90 2.34 -22.98 23.00
N SER A 91 1.01 -23.07 22.94
CA SER A 91 0.20 -24.20 23.45
C SER A 91 -1.14 -24.24 22.76
N ASP A 92 -1.99 -25.22 23.08
CA ASP A 92 -3.37 -25.28 22.57
C ASP A 92 -4.23 -24.10 23.05
N ARG A 93 -3.79 -23.38 24.09
CA ARG A 93 -4.48 -22.21 24.64
C ARG A 93 -3.88 -20.88 24.25
N SER A 94 -2.67 -20.86 23.69
CA SER A 94 -1.93 -19.61 23.43
C SER A 94 -1.31 -19.62 22.06
N ARG A 95 -1.68 -18.62 21.23
CA ARG A 95 -1.17 -18.44 19.88
C ARG A 95 -0.96 -16.96 19.57
N ILE A 96 0.18 -16.62 18.98
CA ILE A 96 0.50 -15.28 18.51
C ILE A 96 0.59 -15.24 17.00
N PHE A 97 0.17 -14.12 16.42
CA PHE A 97 0.29 -13.78 15.01
C PHE A 97 0.99 -12.44 14.90
N LEU A 98 2.01 -12.37 14.09
CA LEU A 98 2.69 -11.14 13.71
C LEU A 98 2.51 -10.96 12.21
N SER A 99 2.11 -9.78 11.78
CA SER A 99 1.89 -9.48 10.38
C SER A 99 2.45 -8.11 10.02
N PHE A 100 2.99 -8.04 8.83
CA PHE A 100 3.52 -6.83 8.23
C PHE A 100 3.03 -6.71 6.79
N TYR A 101 2.56 -5.54 6.43
CA TYR A 101 2.20 -5.17 5.07
C TYR A 101 2.86 -3.85 4.68
N LYS A 102 3.39 -3.77 3.48
CA LYS A 102 3.84 -2.52 2.88
C LYS A 102 3.45 -2.51 1.41
N GLY A 103 2.71 -1.48 1.00
CA GLY A 103 2.39 -1.22 -0.39
C GLY A 103 2.77 0.21 -0.75
N LYS A 104 3.25 0.42 -1.98
CA LYS A 104 3.57 1.73 -2.51
C LYS A 104 3.25 1.80 -3.99
N ASP A 105 2.64 2.91 -4.36
CA ASP A 105 2.27 3.26 -5.72
C ASP A 105 3.00 4.53 -6.13
N HIS A 106 3.41 4.58 -7.39
CA HIS A 106 4.08 5.72 -8.00
C HIS A 106 3.46 6.00 -9.36
N TYR A 107 3.00 7.19 -9.53
CA TYR A 107 2.54 7.73 -10.79
C TYR A 107 3.43 8.90 -11.19
N HIS A 108 3.88 8.91 -12.43
CA HIS A 108 4.73 9.93 -12.99
C HIS A 108 4.19 10.35 -14.35
N TYR A 109 4.05 11.65 -14.55
CA TYR A 109 3.62 12.28 -15.78
C TYR A 109 4.63 13.33 -16.21
N ASP A 110 5.11 13.21 -17.44
CA ASP A 110 5.92 14.21 -18.11
C ASP A 110 5.19 14.67 -19.36
N SER A 111 5.03 15.98 -19.53
CA SER A 111 4.53 16.61 -20.74
C SER A 111 5.51 17.64 -21.26
N TYR A 112 5.70 17.61 -22.55
CA TYR A 112 6.48 18.58 -23.28
C TYR A 112 5.66 19.13 -24.43
N TYR A 113 5.57 20.43 -24.50
CA TYR A 113 4.93 21.14 -25.61
C TYR A 113 5.92 22.10 -26.24
N HIS A 114 5.97 22.08 -27.57
CA HIS A 114 6.77 23.00 -28.38
C HIS A 114 5.90 23.57 -29.49
N GLY A 115 5.62 24.86 -29.45
CA GLY A 115 4.80 25.57 -30.43
C GLY A 115 5.57 26.71 -31.08
N ASP A 116 5.58 26.72 -32.40
CA ASP A 116 6.18 27.74 -33.22
C ASP A 116 5.11 28.47 -34.02
N ASN A 117 5.27 29.78 -34.24
CA ASN A 117 4.43 30.45 -35.22
C ASN A 117 4.93 30.18 -36.67
N TYR A 118 4.13 30.60 -37.66
CA TYR A 118 4.35 30.28 -39.07
C TYR A 118 5.72 30.71 -39.63
N ASP A 119 6.35 31.76 -39.08
CA ASP A 119 7.68 32.27 -39.49
C ASP A 119 8.78 31.89 -38.50
N ASN A 120 8.54 31.03 -37.52
CA ASN A 120 9.46 30.61 -36.46
C ASN A 120 10.04 31.75 -35.64
N SER A 121 9.43 32.93 -35.69
CA SER A 121 9.89 34.10 -34.92
C SER A 121 9.45 34.05 -33.46
N ILE A 122 8.35 33.33 -33.17
CA ILE A 122 7.84 33.13 -31.83
C ILE A 122 7.85 31.63 -31.51
N LYS A 123 8.43 31.27 -30.36
CA LYS A 123 8.49 29.89 -29.87
C LYS A 123 7.99 29.83 -28.43
N ASN A 124 7.08 28.90 -28.22
CA ASN A 124 6.57 28.57 -26.90
C ASN A 124 7.07 27.16 -26.53
N TYR A 125 7.65 27.06 -25.39
CA TYR A 125 8.07 25.79 -24.81
C TYR A 125 7.42 25.66 -23.43
N SER A 126 6.72 24.56 -23.22
CA SER A 126 6.14 24.21 -21.91
C SER A 126 6.59 22.80 -21.51
N LYS A 127 6.99 22.69 -20.27
CA LYS A 127 7.34 21.43 -19.63
C LYS A 127 6.57 21.28 -18.34
N ASP A 128 5.79 20.21 -18.24
CA ASP A 128 5.13 19.79 -17.01
C ASP A 128 5.71 18.46 -16.54
N ASN A 129 5.95 18.37 -15.26
CA ASN A 129 6.46 17.17 -14.61
C ASN A 129 5.69 16.99 -13.28
N SER A 130 4.94 15.90 -13.18
CA SER A 130 4.10 15.62 -12.02
C SER A 130 4.36 14.22 -11.47
N HIS A 131 4.58 14.14 -10.16
CA HIS A 131 4.79 12.90 -9.43
C HIS A 131 3.74 12.75 -8.34
N LEU A 132 3.00 11.67 -8.36
CA LEU A 132 2.09 11.28 -7.30
C LEU A 132 2.57 9.96 -6.70
N ASN A 133 2.83 9.98 -5.40
CA ASN A 133 3.26 8.82 -4.64
C ASN A 133 2.28 8.60 -3.50
N TRP A 134 1.83 7.36 -3.29
CA TRP A 134 1.07 7.01 -2.10
C TRP A 134 1.39 5.60 -1.63
N GLY A 135 1.14 5.33 -0.37
CA GLY A 135 1.42 4.01 0.16
C GLY A 135 0.95 3.82 1.59
N ASN A 136 0.91 2.55 1.96
CA ASN A 136 0.52 2.09 3.28
C ASN A 136 1.60 1.22 3.89
N THR A 137 1.79 1.37 5.19
CA THR A 137 2.57 0.45 6.02
C THR A 137 1.69 0.03 7.18
N ILE A 138 1.50 -1.27 7.36
CA ILE A 138 0.69 -1.85 8.42
C ILE A 138 1.52 -2.92 9.13
N ALA A 139 1.61 -2.83 10.44
CA ALA A 139 2.16 -3.88 11.27
C ALA A 139 1.17 -4.19 12.39
N TYR A 140 0.89 -5.46 12.64
CA TYR A 140 0.08 -5.83 13.79
C TYR A 140 0.56 -7.12 14.45
N GLY A 141 0.37 -7.16 15.77
CA GLY A 141 0.49 -8.35 16.58
C GLY A 141 -0.85 -8.71 17.17
N ARG A 142 -1.25 -9.96 17.06
CA ARG A 142 -2.46 -10.49 17.67
C ARG A 142 -2.13 -11.69 18.53
N TRP A 143 -2.60 -11.67 19.76
CA TRP A 143 -2.46 -12.76 20.70
C TRP A 143 -3.81 -13.32 21.05
N ASN A 144 -4.01 -14.60 20.79
CA ASN A 144 -5.19 -15.38 21.14
C ASN A 144 -4.89 -16.19 22.38
N TYR A 145 -5.73 -16.06 23.40
CA TYR A 145 -5.57 -16.80 24.64
C TYR A 145 -6.89 -17.40 25.13
N VAL A 146 -6.90 -18.71 25.35
CA VAL A 146 -8.03 -19.47 25.90
C VAL A 146 -7.79 -19.66 27.41
N PHE A 147 -8.47 -18.91 28.26
CA PHE A 147 -8.35 -19.04 29.71
C PHE A 147 -8.91 -20.38 30.19
N ASN A 148 -10.10 -20.71 29.70
CA ASN A 148 -10.80 -21.97 29.97
C ASN A 148 -11.83 -22.21 28.86
N SER A 149 -12.67 -23.28 29.03
CA SER A 149 -13.71 -23.62 28.03
C SER A 149 -14.82 -22.57 27.85
N LYS A 150 -14.88 -21.56 28.73
CA LYS A 150 -15.91 -20.51 28.72
C LYS A 150 -15.40 -19.13 28.37
N LEU A 151 -14.08 -18.87 28.46
CA LEU A 151 -13.52 -17.55 28.29
C LEU A 151 -12.32 -17.57 27.33
N PHE A 152 -12.44 -16.81 26.25
CA PHE A 152 -11.43 -16.55 25.25
C PHE A 152 -11.12 -15.06 25.19
N CYS A 153 -9.87 -14.71 24.97
CA CYS A 153 -9.40 -13.33 24.77
C CYS A 153 -8.62 -13.23 23.47
N ASN A 154 -8.84 -12.13 22.76
CA ASN A 154 -8.10 -11.73 21.57
C ASN A 154 -7.54 -10.34 21.81
N THR A 155 -6.23 -10.21 21.97
CA THR A 155 -5.52 -8.93 22.10
C THR A 155 -4.84 -8.60 20.79
N THR A 156 -5.07 -7.38 20.26
CA THR A 156 -4.45 -6.91 19.03
C THR A 156 -3.79 -5.56 19.28
N VAL A 157 -2.55 -5.41 18.84
CA VAL A 157 -1.85 -4.13 18.76
C VAL A 157 -1.50 -3.90 17.31
N SER A 158 -1.79 -2.71 16.78
CA SER A 158 -1.46 -2.38 15.39
C SER A 158 -0.86 -1.00 15.23
N TYR A 159 -0.04 -0.90 14.20
CA TYR A 159 0.50 0.33 13.66
C TYR A 159 0.08 0.47 12.22
N ASN A 160 -0.52 1.60 11.86
CA ASN A 160 -0.91 1.93 10.50
C ASN A 160 -0.29 3.28 10.12
N LYS A 161 0.29 3.34 8.93
CA LYS A 161 0.81 4.57 8.35
C LYS A 161 0.37 4.65 6.90
N TYR A 162 -0.33 5.71 6.55
CA TYR A 162 -0.61 6.12 5.18
C TYR A 162 0.18 7.37 4.86
N GLU A 163 0.79 7.42 3.68
CA GLU A 163 1.51 8.59 3.17
C GLU A 163 1.11 8.83 1.72
N MET A 164 0.94 10.10 1.37
CA MET A 164 0.70 10.57 0.02
C MET A 164 1.54 11.81 -0.22
N GLY A 165 2.22 11.87 -1.35
CA GLY A 165 2.98 13.02 -1.83
C GLY A 165 2.62 13.34 -3.28
N LEU A 166 2.35 14.60 -3.56
CA LEU A 166 2.17 15.14 -4.89
C LEU A 166 3.19 16.25 -5.09
N ASP A 167 4.06 16.08 -6.05
CA ASP A 167 5.05 17.07 -6.47
C ASP A 167 4.77 17.43 -7.93
N GLY A 168 4.67 18.72 -8.25
CA GLY A 168 4.45 19.23 -9.60
C GLY A 168 5.38 20.38 -9.92
N ASN A 169 5.98 20.35 -11.10
CA ASN A 169 6.84 21.40 -11.62
C ASN A 169 6.41 21.73 -13.05
N MET A 170 6.22 23.03 -13.32
CA MET A 170 5.86 23.55 -14.64
C MET A 170 6.85 24.63 -15.01
N GLU A 171 7.37 24.58 -16.21
CA GLU A 171 8.25 25.57 -16.78
C GLU A 171 7.73 25.99 -18.15
N ASP A 172 7.41 27.28 -18.30
CA ASP A 172 7.02 27.88 -19.57
C ASP A 172 8.06 28.88 -20.03
N THR A 173 8.49 28.77 -21.28
CA THR A 173 9.44 29.68 -21.89
C THR A 173 8.86 30.26 -23.18
N TYR A 174 8.81 31.59 -23.26
CA TYR A 174 8.40 32.35 -24.42
C TYR A 174 9.59 33.04 -25.06
N THR A 175 9.79 32.81 -26.36
CA THR A 175 10.95 33.29 -27.12
C THR A 175 10.46 34.05 -28.36
N VAL A 176 11.06 35.22 -28.61
CA VAL A 176 10.84 36.03 -29.84
C VAL A 176 12.17 36.28 -30.50
N ALA A 177 12.27 36.03 -31.80
CA ALA A 177 13.50 36.19 -32.59
C ALA A 177 14.74 35.52 -31.93
N ASN A 178 14.57 34.29 -31.43
CA ASN A 178 15.56 33.49 -30.71
C ASN A 178 16.08 34.14 -29.40
N LYS A 179 15.36 35.10 -28.83
CA LYS A 179 15.67 35.68 -27.53
C LYS A 179 14.55 35.34 -26.58
N VAL A 180 14.90 34.77 -25.43
CA VAL A 180 13.93 34.52 -24.34
C VAL A 180 13.39 35.87 -23.87
N GLN A 181 12.06 36.02 -23.93
CA GLN A 181 11.38 37.21 -23.47
C GLN A 181 10.87 36.99 -22.04
N ASP A 182 10.24 35.81 -21.80
CA ASP A 182 9.67 35.46 -20.52
C ASP A 182 9.97 34.00 -20.20
N ARG A 183 10.17 33.71 -18.91
CA ARG A 183 10.26 32.38 -18.36
C ARG A 183 9.49 32.32 -17.05
N TYR A 184 8.53 31.43 -16.99
CA TYR A 184 7.72 31.17 -15.80
C TYR A 184 8.08 29.80 -15.24
N TYR A 185 8.31 29.76 -13.95
CA TYR A 185 8.56 28.50 -13.25
C TYR A 185 7.56 28.42 -12.06
N TYR A 186 6.80 27.34 -12.04
CA TYR A 186 5.89 27.02 -10.96
C TYR A 186 6.25 25.68 -10.37
N SER A 187 6.34 25.60 -9.05
CA SER A 187 6.56 24.35 -8.32
C SER A 187 5.58 24.25 -7.17
N SER A 188 4.93 23.11 -7.08
CA SER A 188 4.04 22.80 -5.97
C SER A 188 4.40 21.48 -5.33
N LYS A 189 4.30 21.42 -4.00
CA LYS A 189 4.52 20.20 -3.23
C LYS A 189 3.45 20.06 -2.18
N PHE A 190 2.77 18.91 -2.21
CA PHE A 190 1.76 18.55 -1.23
C PHE A 190 2.11 17.21 -0.61
N ASN A 191 2.15 17.14 0.72
CA ASN A 191 2.33 15.91 1.47
C ASN A 191 1.20 15.76 2.48
N SER A 192 0.63 14.59 2.55
CA SER A 192 -0.40 14.22 3.51
C SER A 192 -0.13 12.83 4.06
N GLY A 193 -0.56 12.59 5.28
CA GLY A 193 -0.39 11.27 5.89
C GLY A 193 -1.17 11.13 7.18
N ILE A 194 -1.41 9.88 7.54
CA ILE A 194 -2.05 9.49 8.80
C ILE A 194 -1.17 8.41 9.44
N ARG A 195 -0.99 8.50 10.75
CA ARG A 195 -0.21 7.52 11.52
C ARG A 195 -0.98 7.16 12.77
N ASP A 196 -1.42 5.92 12.85
CA ASP A 196 -2.25 5.42 13.95
C ASP A 196 -1.55 4.28 14.68
N TRP A 197 -1.63 4.33 16.01
CA TRP A 197 -1.38 3.19 16.88
C TRP A 197 -2.72 2.77 17.49
N SER A 198 -3.02 1.48 17.48
CA SER A 198 -4.19 0.97 18.18
C SER A 198 -3.85 -0.22 19.05
N ALA A 199 -4.53 -0.30 20.20
CA ALA A 199 -4.52 -1.46 21.07
C ALA A 199 -5.98 -1.84 21.34
N ARG A 200 -6.32 -3.12 21.11
CA ARG A 200 -7.66 -3.65 21.25
C ARG A 200 -7.64 -4.97 21.98
N MET A 201 -8.60 -5.14 22.85
CA MET A 201 -8.81 -6.38 23.59
C MET A 201 -10.28 -6.78 23.50
N ASP A 202 -10.56 -7.96 22.96
CA ASP A 202 -11.88 -8.53 22.80
C ASP A 202 -12.01 -9.82 23.65
N PHE A 203 -13.08 -9.95 24.38
CA PHE A 203 -13.41 -11.13 25.17
C PHE A 203 -14.66 -11.80 24.62
N ASP A 204 -14.60 -13.12 24.50
CA ASP A 204 -15.75 -13.99 24.22
C ASP A 204 -16.00 -14.85 25.47
N TYR A 205 -17.16 -14.66 26.12
CA TYR A 205 -17.52 -15.35 27.35
C TYR A 205 -18.82 -16.12 27.18
N THR A 206 -18.75 -17.43 27.36
CA THR A 206 -19.87 -18.35 27.24
C THR A 206 -20.09 -19.08 28.60
N PRO A 207 -20.73 -18.44 29.59
CA PRO A 207 -20.93 -19.03 30.93
C PRO A 207 -21.73 -20.33 30.89
N ILE A 208 -22.75 -20.37 30.05
CA ILE A 208 -23.56 -21.54 29.73
C ILE A 208 -23.86 -21.56 28.23
N PRO A 209 -24.21 -22.69 27.62
CA PRO A 209 -24.38 -22.80 26.15
C PRO A 209 -25.38 -21.83 25.53
N GLN A 210 -26.40 -21.38 26.31
CA GLN A 210 -27.44 -20.46 25.86
C GLN A 210 -27.01 -18.99 25.87
N HIS A 211 -25.92 -18.63 26.57
CA HIS A 211 -25.49 -17.25 26.72
C HIS A 211 -24.07 -17.04 26.16
N HIS A 212 -23.93 -16.20 25.13
CA HIS A 212 -22.68 -15.80 24.55
C HIS A 212 -22.56 -14.29 24.69
N ILE A 213 -21.59 -13.84 25.49
CA ILE A 213 -21.32 -12.43 25.81
C ILE A 213 -20.02 -12.02 25.18
N LYS A 214 -20.06 -10.93 24.39
CA LYS A 214 -18.87 -10.32 23.79
C LYS A 214 -18.69 -8.92 24.34
N PHE A 215 -17.50 -8.64 24.85
CA PHE A 215 -17.14 -7.32 25.33
C PHE A 215 -15.67 -7.04 25.04
N GLY A 216 -15.28 -5.78 25.07
CA GLY A 216 -13.90 -5.39 24.82
C GLY A 216 -13.71 -3.90 24.92
N ALA A 217 -12.46 -3.50 24.75
CA ALA A 217 -12.04 -2.11 24.71
C ALA A 217 -11.02 -1.90 23.58
N GLU A 218 -11.03 -0.70 23.02
CA GLU A 218 -10.09 -0.26 22.00
C GLU A 218 -9.61 1.14 22.33
N TYR A 219 -8.32 1.35 22.17
CA TYR A 219 -7.67 2.66 22.26
C TYR A 219 -6.92 2.94 20.94
N ILE A 220 -7.13 4.13 20.38
CA ILE A 220 -6.47 4.59 19.16
C ILE A 220 -5.78 5.91 19.46
N HIS A 221 -4.54 6.02 19.04
CA HIS A 221 -3.72 7.22 19.08
C HIS A 221 -3.33 7.59 17.64
N HIS A 222 -3.66 8.83 17.24
CA HIS A 222 -3.37 9.43 15.94
C HIS A 222 -2.14 10.30 15.97
#